data_65ae5c1fa11ccf9433633512629503f5
#
_entry.id   65ae5c1fa11ccf9433633512629503f5
#
_cell.length_a   1.000
_cell.length_b   1.000
_cell.length_c   1.000
_cell.angle_alpha   90.00
_cell.angle_beta   90.00
_cell.angle_gamma   90.00
#
_symmetry.space_group_name_H-M   'P 1'
#
loop_
_entity.id
_entity.type
_entity.pdbx_description
1 polymer ?
#
loop_
_entity_poly.entity_id
_entity_poly.type
_entity_poly.pdbx_seq_one_letter_code
_entity_poly.pdbx_strand_id
1 'polypeptide(L)'
;MIGIGTAEAGYLPDWMIRRGIRWMLQNRLRGLEEPDPEAAQRGLAAFIDELRQGPVALKPELPNEQHYEVAPEFFEAVLGRRLKYSCALWPEDVADLDAAEESMLSLTCDRAKIQDGMRVLDLGCGWGAWSLWIAENYPGCRVLAVSNSKLQCDFIGARAARLELGNLEVETADVNSFEPEGLFDRIVSVEMFEHLRNWEALLARMAHWLAPDGKVFLHFFCHREHAYTYNTEGKDDWMGRHF
;
A
#
# COMPACT_ATOMS: atom_id res chain seq x y z
N MET A 1 5.87 32.39 14.47
CA MET A 1 6.09 31.41 13.38
C MET A 1 5.02 31.64 12.32
N ILE A 2 5.41 31.73 11.06
CA ILE A 2 4.46 31.75 9.94
C ILE A 2 3.86 30.35 9.92
N GLY A 3 2.57 30.24 10.27
CA GLY A 3 1.91 28.95 10.43
C GLY A 3 1.54 28.29 9.09
N ILE A 4 1.24 27.01 9.12
CA ILE A 4 0.79 26.20 7.96
C ILE A 4 -0.38 26.88 7.26
N GLY A 5 -1.35 27.44 7.98
CA GLY A 5 -2.50 28.16 7.40
C GLY A 5 -2.14 29.35 6.49
N THR A 6 -0.96 29.98 6.68
CA THR A 6 -0.50 31.04 5.78
C THR A 6 -0.01 30.46 4.44
N ALA A 7 0.57 29.25 4.47
CA ALA A 7 0.97 28.54 3.27
C ALA A 7 -0.26 28.02 2.49
N GLU A 8 -1.24 27.46 3.20
CA GLU A 8 -2.51 26.97 2.63
C GLU A 8 -3.33 28.09 1.98
N ALA A 9 -3.30 29.31 2.58
CA ALA A 9 -3.94 30.48 2.00
C ALA A 9 -3.23 31.07 0.77
N GLY A 10 -2.10 30.46 0.32
CA GLY A 10 -1.35 30.89 -0.84
C GLY A 10 -0.52 32.17 -0.67
N TYR A 11 -0.33 32.63 0.57
CA TYR A 11 0.42 33.88 0.84
C TYR A 11 1.94 33.69 0.85
N LEU A 12 2.43 32.45 0.78
CA LEU A 12 3.86 32.16 0.79
C LEU A 12 4.35 31.73 -0.59
N PRO A 13 5.48 32.26 -1.06
CA PRO A 13 6.10 31.79 -2.29
C PRO A 13 6.71 30.39 -2.08
N ASP A 14 6.71 29.58 -3.14
CA ASP A 14 7.16 28.19 -3.17
C ASP A 14 8.50 27.93 -2.45
N TRP A 15 9.49 28.82 -2.65
CA TRP A 15 10.81 28.65 -2.04
C TRP A 15 10.78 28.71 -0.51
N MET A 16 9.88 29.53 0.07
CA MET A 16 9.68 29.60 1.53
C MET A 16 9.00 28.33 2.04
N ILE A 17 7.98 27.86 1.35
CA ILE A 17 7.28 26.59 1.67
C ILE A 17 8.29 25.45 1.66
N ARG A 18 9.07 25.30 0.58
CA ARG A 18 10.10 24.26 0.46
C ARG A 18 11.18 24.35 1.55
N ARG A 19 11.58 25.57 1.94
CA ARG A 19 12.52 25.75 3.04
C ARG A 19 11.93 25.32 4.38
N GLY A 20 10.66 25.66 4.62
CA GLY A 20 9.92 25.25 5.82
C GLY A 20 9.78 23.73 5.91
N ILE A 21 9.38 23.08 4.82
CA ILE A 21 9.27 21.61 4.73
C ILE A 21 10.64 20.96 5.04
N ARG A 22 11.72 21.40 4.40
CA ARG A 22 13.06 20.85 4.64
C ARG A 22 13.50 21.02 6.10
N TRP A 23 13.17 22.14 6.72
CA TRP A 23 13.47 22.37 8.13
C TRP A 23 12.69 21.41 9.04
N MET A 24 11.40 21.22 8.79
CA MET A 24 10.56 20.26 9.54
C MET A 24 11.09 18.82 9.38
N LEU A 25 11.44 18.41 8.16
CA LEU A 25 12.02 17.11 7.89
C LEU A 25 13.35 16.89 8.61
N GLN A 26 14.24 17.89 8.60
CA GLN A 26 15.51 17.83 9.34
C GLN A 26 15.29 17.71 10.86
N ASN A 27 14.32 18.44 11.41
CA ASN A 27 13.99 18.33 12.82
C ASN A 27 13.40 16.95 13.16
N ARG A 28 12.56 16.39 12.27
CA ARG A 28 12.03 15.04 12.44
C ARG A 28 13.14 14.00 12.43
N LEU A 29 14.07 14.09 11.48
CA LEU A 29 15.23 13.19 11.42
C LEU A 29 16.07 13.24 12.68
N ARG A 30 16.43 14.46 13.17
CA ARG A 30 17.18 14.62 14.43
C ARG A 30 16.46 14.00 15.63
N GLY A 31 15.13 14.05 15.63
CA GLY A 31 14.33 13.42 16.70
C GLY A 31 14.29 11.90 16.65
N LEU A 32 14.67 11.29 15.50
CA LEU A 32 14.76 9.85 15.31
C LEU A 32 16.20 9.31 15.51
N GLU A 33 17.21 10.20 15.46
CA GLU A 33 18.60 9.84 15.66
C GLU A 33 18.85 9.51 17.14
N GLU A 34 19.38 8.31 17.40
CA GLU A 34 19.90 7.89 18.69
C GLU A 34 21.42 7.74 18.57
N PRO A 35 22.22 8.63 19.23
CA PRO A 35 23.67 8.62 19.09
C PRO A 35 24.35 7.38 19.67
N ASP A 36 23.72 6.73 20.66
CA ASP A 36 24.22 5.50 21.25
C ASP A 36 23.70 4.27 20.47
N PRO A 37 24.59 3.53 19.77
CA PRO A 37 24.18 2.37 19.00
C PRO A 37 23.48 1.27 19.82
N GLU A 38 23.87 1.08 21.08
CA GLU A 38 23.24 0.10 21.97
C GLU A 38 21.83 0.56 22.37
N ALA A 39 21.63 1.86 22.63
CA ALA A 39 20.30 2.42 22.89
C ALA A 39 19.42 2.33 21.67
N ALA A 40 19.93 2.62 20.46
CA ALA A 40 19.22 2.44 19.20
C ALA A 40 18.75 0.99 19.00
N GLN A 41 19.62 0.02 19.25
CA GLN A 41 19.27 -1.40 19.14
C GLN A 41 18.23 -1.82 20.17
N ARG A 42 18.36 -1.37 21.42
CA ARG A 42 17.35 -1.64 22.47
C ARG A 42 15.99 -1.01 22.10
N GLY A 43 15.99 0.22 21.58
CA GLY A 43 14.78 0.92 21.13
C GLY A 43 14.08 0.16 20.00
N LEU A 44 14.84 -0.28 19.00
CA LEU A 44 14.29 -1.08 17.90
C LEU A 44 13.71 -2.42 18.39
N ALA A 45 14.42 -3.13 19.27
CA ALA A 45 13.93 -4.38 19.84
C ALA A 45 12.60 -4.18 20.61
N ALA A 46 12.54 -3.15 21.46
CA ALA A 46 11.33 -2.82 22.20
C ALA A 46 10.16 -2.46 21.26
N PHE A 47 10.43 -1.71 20.19
CA PHE A 47 9.43 -1.38 19.17
C PHE A 47 8.91 -2.63 18.46
N ILE A 48 9.78 -3.54 18.08
CA ILE A 48 9.39 -4.83 17.45
C ILE A 48 8.51 -5.64 18.42
N ASP A 49 8.90 -5.71 19.70
CA ASP A 49 8.13 -6.44 20.71
C ASP A 49 6.74 -5.83 20.95
N GLU A 50 6.63 -4.51 20.89
CA GLU A 50 5.33 -3.81 20.93
C GLU A 50 4.46 -4.19 19.73
N LEU A 51 5.02 -4.22 18.53
CA LEU A 51 4.29 -4.58 17.30
C LEU A 51 3.76 -6.02 17.37
N ARG A 52 4.54 -6.95 17.92
CA ARG A 52 4.19 -8.37 18.08
C ARG A 52 3.00 -8.61 19.01
N GLN A 53 2.81 -7.75 20.01
CA GLN A 53 1.74 -7.90 21.02
C GLN A 53 0.38 -7.40 20.55
N GLY A 54 0.33 -6.69 19.43
CA GLY A 54 -0.88 -6.10 18.86
C GLY A 54 -1.57 -6.97 17.81
N PRO A 55 -2.76 -6.55 17.35
CA PRO A 55 -3.40 -7.13 16.18
C PRO A 55 -2.56 -6.88 14.93
N VAL A 56 -2.89 -7.56 13.82
CA VAL A 56 -2.22 -7.34 12.51
C VAL A 56 -2.39 -5.90 12.06
N ALA A 57 -3.61 -5.37 12.13
CA ALA A 57 -3.91 -3.98 11.83
C ALA A 57 -4.65 -3.31 12.99
N LEU A 58 -4.24 -2.08 13.34
CA LEU A 58 -4.99 -1.20 14.24
C LEU A 58 -5.93 -0.35 13.38
N LYS A 59 -7.22 -0.32 13.76
CA LYS A 59 -8.22 0.55 13.12
C LYS A 59 -8.15 0.49 11.58
N PRO A 60 -8.36 -0.70 10.98
CA PRO A 60 -8.26 -0.87 9.53
C PRO A 60 -9.24 0.02 8.74
N GLU A 61 -10.26 0.56 9.42
CA GLU A 61 -11.22 1.52 8.87
C GLU A 61 -10.62 2.92 8.60
N LEU A 62 -9.66 3.39 9.40
CA LEU A 62 -9.13 4.74 9.29
C LEU A 62 -8.43 5.04 7.95
N PRO A 63 -7.57 4.16 7.40
CA PRO A 63 -7.04 4.38 6.06
C PRO A 63 -8.13 4.47 4.98
N ASN A 64 -9.24 3.74 5.15
CA ASN A 64 -10.36 3.81 4.23
C ASN A 64 -11.02 5.18 4.26
N GLU A 65 -11.38 5.68 5.46
CA GLU A 65 -12.01 6.99 5.63
C GLU A 65 -11.13 8.13 5.12
N GLN A 66 -9.81 8.03 5.30
CA GLN A 66 -8.86 9.09 4.94
C GLN A 66 -8.42 9.05 3.48
N HIS A 67 -8.23 7.86 2.90
CA HIS A 67 -7.58 7.71 1.59
C HIS A 67 -8.45 7.06 0.53
N TYR A 68 -9.44 6.24 0.91
CA TYR A 68 -10.11 5.34 -0.03
C TYR A 68 -11.63 5.54 -0.12
N GLU A 69 -12.24 6.32 0.78
CA GLU A 69 -13.64 6.75 0.66
C GLU A 69 -13.81 8.02 -0.20
N VAL A 70 -12.78 8.36 -0.96
CA VAL A 70 -12.88 9.36 -2.05
C VAL A 70 -13.58 8.70 -3.23
N ALA A 71 -14.48 9.46 -3.88
CA ALA A 71 -15.24 8.96 -5.01
C ALA A 71 -14.31 8.38 -6.12
N PRO A 72 -14.64 7.21 -6.69
CA PRO A 72 -13.82 6.57 -7.74
C PRO A 72 -13.49 7.51 -8.90
N GLU A 73 -14.39 8.44 -9.23
CA GLU A 73 -14.25 9.42 -10.31
C GLU A 73 -13.04 10.34 -10.10
N PHE A 74 -12.67 10.59 -8.84
CA PHE A 74 -11.44 11.33 -8.55
C PHE A 74 -10.21 10.57 -9.02
N PHE A 75 -10.14 9.28 -8.70
CA PHE A 75 -9.01 8.43 -9.12
C PHE A 75 -8.98 8.24 -10.64
N GLU A 76 -10.14 8.12 -11.28
CA GLU A 76 -10.25 8.06 -12.74
C GLU A 76 -9.76 9.35 -13.40
N ALA A 77 -9.86 10.50 -12.73
CA ALA A 77 -9.41 11.80 -13.24
C ALA A 77 -7.90 12.06 -13.04
N VAL A 78 -7.28 11.48 -12.00
CA VAL A 78 -5.89 11.81 -11.61
C VAL A 78 -4.89 10.70 -11.87
N LEU A 79 -5.33 9.45 -12.03
CA LEU A 79 -4.49 8.29 -12.33
C LEU A 79 -4.59 7.91 -13.81
N GLY A 80 -3.70 7.01 -14.25
CA GLY A 80 -3.80 6.39 -15.55
C GLY A 80 -4.95 5.37 -15.62
N ARG A 81 -5.14 4.80 -16.80
CA ARG A 81 -6.28 3.88 -17.07
C ARG A 81 -6.28 2.61 -16.21
N ARG A 82 -5.14 2.24 -15.60
CA ARG A 82 -5.04 1.08 -14.71
C ARG A 82 -5.39 1.41 -13.26
N LEU A 83 -5.52 2.70 -12.93
CA LEU A 83 -5.79 3.22 -11.59
C LEU A 83 -4.78 2.71 -10.55
N LYS A 84 -3.51 2.72 -10.93
CA LYS A 84 -2.43 2.30 -10.04
C LYS A 84 -2.07 3.43 -9.08
N TYR A 85 -2.73 3.47 -7.93
CA TYR A 85 -2.57 4.50 -6.90
C TYR A 85 -1.20 4.44 -6.21
N SER A 86 -0.54 3.29 -6.21
CA SER A 86 0.85 3.13 -5.80
C SER A 86 1.83 3.66 -6.87
N CYS A 87 3.14 3.53 -6.66
CA CYS A 87 4.15 4.04 -7.59
C CYS A 87 4.05 3.45 -9.01
N ALA A 88 4.38 4.25 -10.03
CA ALA A 88 4.57 3.84 -11.41
C ALA A 88 6.07 3.75 -11.76
N LEU A 89 6.42 3.08 -12.84
CA LEU A 89 7.78 2.94 -13.34
C LEU A 89 7.93 3.70 -14.67
N TRP A 90 8.88 4.62 -14.71
CA TRP A 90 9.18 5.46 -15.85
C TRP A 90 10.52 5.10 -16.51
N PRO A 91 10.61 4.05 -17.34
CA PRO A 91 11.77 3.82 -18.21
C PRO A 91 11.98 4.98 -19.19
N GLU A 92 13.14 5.04 -19.83
CA GLU A 92 13.49 6.14 -20.74
C GLU A 92 12.54 6.27 -21.95
N ASP A 93 11.93 5.18 -22.38
CA ASP A 93 11.00 5.09 -23.51
C ASP A 93 9.53 5.30 -23.14
N VAL A 94 9.20 5.49 -21.86
CA VAL A 94 7.83 5.70 -21.38
C VAL A 94 7.51 7.18 -21.34
N ALA A 95 6.46 7.58 -22.10
CA ALA A 95 6.10 8.99 -22.30
C ALA A 95 4.87 9.45 -21.51
N ASP A 96 4.01 8.52 -21.05
CA ASP A 96 2.77 8.85 -20.38
C ASP A 96 2.51 7.97 -19.14
N LEU A 97 1.52 8.38 -18.33
CA LEU A 97 1.20 7.72 -17.09
C LEU A 97 0.63 6.31 -17.30
N ASP A 98 -0.15 6.10 -18.34
CA ASP A 98 -0.72 4.79 -18.66
C ASP A 98 0.37 3.75 -18.89
N ALA A 99 1.35 4.09 -19.71
CA ALA A 99 2.49 3.22 -19.99
C ALA A 99 3.40 3.03 -18.77
N ALA A 100 3.53 4.05 -17.91
CA ALA A 100 4.30 3.94 -16.66
C ALA A 100 3.61 3.02 -15.63
N GLU A 101 2.29 3.07 -15.52
CA GLU A 101 1.51 2.14 -14.69
C GLU A 101 1.67 0.70 -15.20
N GLU A 102 1.52 0.46 -16.50
CA GLU A 102 1.67 -0.87 -17.11
C GLU A 102 3.09 -1.42 -16.95
N SER A 103 4.11 -0.57 -17.10
CA SER A 103 5.51 -0.96 -16.88
C SER A 103 5.74 -1.46 -15.46
N MET A 104 5.15 -0.78 -14.44
CA MET A 104 5.26 -1.22 -13.05
C MET A 104 4.46 -2.49 -12.78
N LEU A 105 3.27 -2.63 -13.36
CA LEU A 105 2.44 -3.84 -13.22
C LEU A 105 3.16 -5.06 -13.81
N SER A 106 3.74 -4.92 -15.01
CA SER A 106 4.56 -5.95 -15.65
C SER A 106 5.76 -6.32 -14.79
N LEU A 107 6.53 -5.34 -14.31
CA LEU A 107 7.68 -5.58 -13.43
C LEU A 107 7.27 -6.29 -12.14
N THR A 108 6.10 -5.97 -11.57
CA THR A 108 5.58 -6.64 -10.39
C THR A 108 5.29 -8.11 -10.68
N CYS A 109 4.69 -8.42 -11.83
CA CYS A 109 4.46 -9.80 -12.28
C CYS A 109 5.76 -10.58 -12.45
N ASP A 110 6.77 -9.97 -13.09
CA ASP A 110 8.09 -10.58 -13.29
C ASP A 110 8.78 -10.90 -11.96
N ARG A 111 8.77 -9.95 -11.02
CA ARG A 111 9.37 -10.12 -9.69
C ARG A 111 8.62 -11.12 -8.83
N ALA A 112 7.30 -11.12 -8.87
CA ALA A 112 6.46 -12.11 -8.21
C ALA A 112 6.52 -13.48 -8.90
N LYS A 113 7.14 -13.57 -10.09
CA LYS A 113 7.24 -14.78 -10.93
C LYS A 113 5.86 -15.37 -11.23
N ILE A 114 4.95 -14.51 -11.68
CA ILE A 114 3.62 -14.93 -12.11
C ILE A 114 3.75 -15.76 -13.38
N GLN A 115 3.02 -16.86 -13.43
CA GLN A 115 2.85 -17.71 -14.61
C GLN A 115 1.38 -18.00 -14.81
N ASP A 116 0.98 -18.14 -16.06
CA ASP A 116 -0.41 -18.47 -16.36
C ASP A 116 -0.82 -19.81 -15.74
N GLY A 117 -2.08 -19.91 -15.31
CA GLY A 117 -2.61 -21.07 -14.59
C GLY A 117 -2.44 -21.05 -13.06
N MET A 118 -1.71 -20.07 -12.51
CA MET A 118 -1.53 -19.93 -11.06
C MET A 118 -2.80 -19.47 -10.34
N ARG A 119 -2.93 -19.89 -9.08
CA ARG A 119 -3.86 -19.28 -8.13
C ARG A 119 -3.17 -18.19 -7.34
N VAL A 120 -3.69 -16.98 -7.43
CA VAL A 120 -3.04 -15.76 -6.95
C VAL A 120 -3.94 -15.03 -5.95
N LEU A 121 -3.37 -14.60 -4.82
CA LEU A 121 -4.00 -13.71 -3.86
C LEU A 121 -3.37 -12.32 -3.98
N ASP A 122 -4.19 -11.30 -4.22
CA ASP A 122 -3.82 -9.88 -4.10
C ASP A 122 -4.37 -9.35 -2.78
N LEU A 123 -3.49 -9.26 -1.77
CA LEU A 123 -3.85 -8.87 -0.41
C LEU A 123 -3.64 -7.38 -0.21
N GLY A 124 -4.73 -6.62 -0.11
CA GLY A 124 -4.74 -5.18 -0.13
C GLY A 124 -4.77 -4.63 -1.55
N CYS A 125 -5.75 -5.08 -2.35
CA CYS A 125 -5.81 -4.85 -3.79
C CYS A 125 -6.07 -3.39 -4.23
N GLY A 126 -6.42 -2.48 -3.30
CA GLY A 126 -6.74 -1.09 -3.61
C GLY A 126 -7.83 -0.97 -4.69
N TRP A 127 -7.61 -0.20 -5.73
CA TRP A 127 -8.53 -0.06 -6.87
C TRP A 127 -8.42 -1.17 -7.91
N GLY A 128 -7.72 -2.28 -7.58
CA GLY A 128 -7.62 -3.47 -8.39
C GLY A 128 -6.67 -3.37 -9.57
N ALA A 129 -5.76 -2.40 -9.59
CA ALA A 129 -4.83 -2.20 -10.70
C ALA A 129 -4.09 -3.49 -11.07
N TRP A 130 -3.52 -4.17 -10.06
CA TRP A 130 -2.76 -5.39 -10.27
C TRP A 130 -3.65 -6.62 -10.50
N SER A 131 -4.74 -6.77 -9.74
CA SER A 131 -5.68 -7.88 -9.89
C SER A 131 -6.32 -7.93 -11.28
N LEU A 132 -6.80 -6.77 -11.77
CA LEU A 132 -7.37 -6.64 -13.12
C LEU A 132 -6.31 -6.89 -14.20
N TRP A 133 -5.08 -6.40 -13.99
CA TRP A 133 -3.97 -6.65 -14.91
C TRP A 133 -3.66 -8.14 -15.04
N ILE A 134 -3.58 -8.86 -13.91
CA ILE A 134 -3.35 -10.31 -13.93
C ILE A 134 -4.50 -11.04 -14.63
N ALA A 135 -5.74 -10.73 -14.28
CA ALA A 135 -6.90 -11.38 -14.87
C ALA A 135 -6.96 -11.19 -16.39
N GLU A 136 -6.54 -10.05 -16.89
CA GLU A 136 -6.51 -9.70 -18.32
C GLU A 136 -5.34 -10.36 -19.05
N ASN A 137 -4.13 -10.32 -18.49
CA ASN A 137 -2.90 -10.74 -19.18
C ASN A 137 -2.51 -12.20 -18.92
N TYR A 138 -3.10 -12.85 -17.90
CA TYR A 138 -2.88 -14.23 -17.53
C TYR A 138 -4.24 -14.94 -17.38
N PRO A 139 -4.95 -15.22 -18.48
CA PRO A 139 -6.34 -15.68 -18.44
C PRO A 139 -6.52 -17.07 -17.80
N GLY A 140 -5.46 -17.87 -17.70
CA GLY A 140 -5.47 -19.13 -16.97
C GLY A 140 -5.31 -19.00 -15.47
N CYS A 141 -4.88 -17.82 -14.96
CA CYS A 141 -4.80 -17.56 -13.53
C CYS A 141 -6.19 -17.48 -12.90
N ARG A 142 -6.26 -17.81 -11.61
CA ARG A 142 -7.41 -17.54 -10.73
C ARG A 142 -6.98 -16.53 -9.69
N VAL A 143 -7.55 -15.35 -9.74
CA VAL A 143 -7.17 -14.22 -8.88
C VAL A 143 -8.23 -14.01 -7.81
N LEU A 144 -7.81 -13.97 -6.53
CA LEU A 144 -8.61 -13.45 -5.43
C LEU A 144 -8.05 -12.10 -5.02
N ALA A 145 -8.83 -11.04 -5.20
CA ALA A 145 -8.52 -9.69 -4.77
C ALA A 145 -9.22 -9.38 -3.45
N VAL A 146 -8.48 -8.94 -2.45
CA VAL A 146 -9.00 -8.67 -1.11
C VAL A 146 -8.72 -7.23 -0.70
N SER A 147 -9.77 -6.54 -0.28
CA SER A 147 -9.70 -5.21 0.35
C SER A 147 -10.66 -5.13 1.53
N ASN A 148 -10.37 -4.28 2.51
CA ASN A 148 -11.30 -3.96 3.59
C ASN A 148 -12.31 -2.87 3.18
N SER A 149 -12.18 -2.26 2.01
CA SER A 149 -13.10 -1.26 1.47
C SER A 149 -14.12 -1.90 0.54
N LYS A 150 -15.40 -1.88 0.96
CA LYS A 150 -16.50 -2.35 0.10
C LYS A 150 -16.61 -1.53 -1.18
N LEU A 151 -16.35 -0.22 -1.12
CA LEU A 151 -16.38 0.66 -2.29
C LEU A 151 -15.37 0.22 -3.36
N GLN A 152 -14.14 -0.11 -2.94
CA GLN A 152 -13.11 -0.64 -3.85
C GLN A 152 -13.52 -1.99 -4.44
N CYS A 153 -14.03 -2.90 -3.61
CA CYS A 153 -14.47 -4.22 -4.07
C CYS A 153 -15.63 -4.12 -5.08
N ASP A 154 -16.63 -3.29 -4.80
CA ASP A 154 -17.75 -3.06 -5.72
C ASP A 154 -17.27 -2.45 -7.06
N PHE A 155 -16.32 -1.52 -7.01
CA PHE A 155 -15.71 -0.91 -8.21
C PHE A 155 -14.95 -1.94 -9.05
N ILE A 156 -14.10 -2.75 -8.41
CA ILE A 156 -13.31 -3.81 -9.09
C ILE A 156 -14.26 -4.82 -9.73
N GLY A 157 -15.29 -5.29 -9.00
CA GLY A 157 -16.27 -6.25 -9.51
C GLY A 157 -17.02 -5.72 -10.73
N ALA A 158 -17.47 -4.44 -10.69
CA ALA A 158 -18.12 -3.81 -11.83
C ALA A 158 -17.17 -3.66 -13.04
N ARG A 159 -15.90 -3.36 -12.81
CA ARG A 159 -14.89 -3.22 -13.87
C ARG A 159 -14.53 -4.59 -14.46
N ALA A 160 -14.38 -5.64 -13.64
CA ALA A 160 -14.15 -7.01 -14.09
C ALA A 160 -15.31 -7.51 -14.95
N ALA A 161 -16.56 -7.27 -14.54
CA ALA A 161 -17.74 -7.62 -15.33
C ALA A 161 -17.77 -6.92 -16.70
N ARG A 162 -17.43 -5.63 -16.75
CA ARG A 162 -17.34 -4.85 -18.00
C ARG A 162 -16.26 -5.39 -18.96
N LEU A 163 -15.17 -5.94 -18.41
CA LEU A 163 -14.04 -6.52 -19.16
C LEU A 163 -14.21 -8.02 -19.40
N GLU A 164 -15.33 -8.61 -18.99
CA GLU A 164 -15.64 -10.03 -19.10
C GLU A 164 -14.58 -10.95 -18.46
N LEU A 165 -13.96 -10.50 -17.35
CA LEU A 165 -12.93 -11.23 -16.63
C LEU A 165 -13.56 -12.25 -15.66
N GLY A 166 -13.78 -13.47 -16.13
CA GLY A 166 -14.39 -14.56 -15.33
C GLY A 166 -13.42 -15.25 -14.35
N ASN A 167 -12.16 -14.85 -14.32
CA ASN A 167 -11.08 -15.44 -13.52
C ASN A 167 -10.64 -14.55 -12.34
N LEU A 168 -11.38 -13.50 -12.03
CA LEU A 168 -11.16 -12.60 -10.90
C LEU A 168 -12.34 -12.66 -9.93
N GLU A 169 -12.03 -13.01 -8.69
CA GLU A 169 -12.90 -12.97 -7.54
C GLU A 169 -12.50 -11.78 -6.62
N VAL A 170 -13.49 -11.11 -6.04
CA VAL A 170 -13.24 -9.93 -5.18
C VAL A 170 -13.94 -10.12 -3.85
N GLU A 171 -13.21 -9.97 -2.75
CA GLU A 171 -13.71 -10.18 -1.40
C GLU A 171 -13.46 -8.96 -0.51
N THR A 172 -14.49 -8.53 0.22
CA THR A 172 -14.33 -7.51 1.27
C THR A 172 -14.04 -8.20 2.60
N ALA A 173 -12.83 -8.02 3.13
CA ALA A 173 -12.44 -8.67 4.39
C ALA A 173 -11.45 -7.84 5.21
N ASP A 174 -11.53 -7.97 6.54
CA ASP A 174 -10.55 -7.42 7.47
C ASP A 174 -9.36 -8.39 7.57
N VAL A 175 -8.15 -7.88 7.31
CA VAL A 175 -6.90 -8.65 7.40
C VAL A 175 -6.68 -9.30 8.78
N ASN A 176 -7.26 -8.76 9.84
CA ASN A 176 -7.19 -9.35 11.18
C ASN A 176 -7.89 -10.72 11.27
N SER A 177 -8.96 -10.93 10.52
CA SER A 177 -9.80 -12.13 10.56
C SER A 177 -9.88 -12.89 9.23
N PHE A 178 -9.30 -12.37 8.15
CA PHE A 178 -9.36 -12.99 6.82
C PHE A 178 -8.69 -14.36 6.82
N GLU A 179 -9.42 -15.37 6.38
CA GLU A 179 -8.92 -16.74 6.17
C GLU A 179 -9.44 -17.25 4.83
N PRO A 180 -8.58 -17.28 3.80
CA PRO A 180 -9.00 -17.70 2.46
C PRO A 180 -9.20 -19.21 2.36
N GLU A 181 -10.09 -19.62 1.47
CA GLU A 181 -10.23 -21.03 1.11
C GLU A 181 -9.10 -21.47 0.17
N GLY A 182 -8.51 -22.64 0.44
CA GLY A 182 -7.48 -23.28 -0.39
C GLY A 182 -6.13 -22.58 -0.35
N LEU A 183 -5.23 -23.02 -1.23
CA LEU A 183 -3.84 -22.60 -1.26
C LEU A 183 -3.54 -21.76 -2.51
N PHE A 184 -2.54 -20.87 -2.39
CA PHE A 184 -2.11 -19.97 -3.46
C PHE A 184 -0.67 -20.24 -3.90
N ASP A 185 -0.44 -20.19 -5.21
CA ASP A 185 0.91 -20.24 -5.78
C ASP A 185 1.66 -18.93 -5.54
N ARG A 186 0.92 -17.81 -5.51
CA ARG A 186 1.46 -16.48 -5.21
C ARG A 186 0.52 -15.71 -4.31
N ILE A 187 1.12 -15.05 -3.32
CA ILE A 187 0.46 -14.02 -2.52
C ILE A 187 1.23 -12.73 -2.78
N VAL A 188 0.53 -11.72 -3.25
CA VAL A 188 1.11 -10.41 -3.55
C VAL A 188 0.46 -9.37 -2.68
N SER A 189 1.24 -8.44 -2.16
CA SER A 189 0.75 -7.27 -1.43
C SER A 189 1.60 -6.06 -1.81
N VAL A 190 0.93 -4.98 -2.23
CA VAL A 190 1.57 -3.76 -2.69
C VAL A 190 1.06 -2.59 -1.86
N GLU A 191 1.97 -1.93 -1.14
CA GLU A 191 1.69 -0.74 -0.33
C GLU A 191 0.53 -0.93 0.66
N MET A 192 0.58 -2.05 1.39
CA MET A 192 -0.32 -2.35 2.50
C MET A 192 0.45 -2.61 3.80
N PHE A 193 1.64 -3.24 3.73
CA PHE A 193 2.37 -3.69 4.91
C PHE A 193 2.82 -2.54 5.81
N GLU A 194 3.07 -1.35 5.28
CA GLU A 194 3.37 -0.13 6.04
C GLU A 194 2.23 0.32 6.95
N HIS A 195 1.00 -0.09 6.67
CA HIS A 195 -0.17 0.17 7.52
C HIS A 195 -0.40 -0.90 8.59
N LEU A 196 0.39 -1.98 8.57
CA LEU A 196 0.25 -3.11 9.48
C LEU A 196 1.26 -3.03 10.63
N ARG A 197 0.91 -3.66 11.74
CA ARG A 197 1.76 -3.74 12.94
C ARG A 197 2.37 -5.12 13.13
N ASN A 198 1.56 -6.14 13.31
CA ASN A 198 2.02 -7.50 13.61
C ASN A 198 2.29 -8.29 12.33
N TRP A 199 3.41 -7.97 11.68
CA TRP A 199 3.82 -8.64 10.46
C TRP A 199 4.08 -10.14 10.65
N GLU A 200 4.65 -10.53 11.82
CA GLU A 200 4.94 -11.93 12.11
C GLU A 200 3.67 -12.77 12.12
N ALA A 201 2.61 -12.29 12.77
CA ALA A 201 1.33 -12.98 12.80
C ALA A 201 0.73 -13.13 11.39
N LEU A 202 0.78 -12.06 10.57
CA LEU A 202 0.28 -12.14 9.20
C LEU A 202 1.13 -13.06 8.32
N LEU A 203 2.46 -12.94 8.38
CA LEU A 203 3.36 -13.78 7.58
C LEU A 203 3.24 -15.26 7.96
N ALA A 204 3.02 -15.57 9.26
CA ALA A 204 2.74 -16.94 9.70
C ALA A 204 1.45 -17.48 9.08
N ARG A 205 0.37 -16.68 9.04
CA ARG A 205 -0.89 -17.06 8.37
C ARG A 205 -0.69 -17.22 6.86
N MET A 206 -0.01 -16.26 6.21
CA MET A 206 0.30 -16.34 4.77
C MET A 206 1.09 -17.60 4.42
N ALA A 207 2.00 -18.04 5.29
CA ALA A 207 2.73 -19.28 5.09
C ALA A 207 1.80 -20.52 5.04
N HIS A 208 0.69 -20.51 5.78
CA HIS A 208 -0.32 -21.58 5.72
C HIS A 208 -1.22 -21.49 4.49
N TRP A 209 -1.34 -20.31 3.89
CA TRP A 209 -2.12 -20.10 2.66
C TRP A 209 -1.34 -20.42 1.39
N LEU A 210 -0.03 -20.66 1.48
CA LEU A 210 0.81 -20.97 0.34
C LEU A 210 0.71 -22.45 -0.05
N ALA A 211 0.62 -22.70 -1.34
CA ALA A 211 0.85 -24.01 -1.93
C ALA A 211 2.32 -24.44 -1.74
N PRO A 212 2.65 -25.73 -1.86
CA PRO A 212 4.04 -26.16 -1.96
C PRO A 212 4.78 -25.36 -3.05
N ASP A 213 5.98 -24.83 -2.72
CA ASP A 213 6.76 -23.92 -3.58
C ASP A 213 6.12 -22.55 -3.88
N GLY A 214 4.99 -22.25 -3.25
CA GLY A 214 4.34 -20.94 -3.31
C GLY A 214 5.25 -19.82 -2.78
N LYS A 215 5.02 -18.59 -3.24
CA LYS A 215 5.85 -17.43 -2.86
C LYS A 215 4.99 -16.24 -2.48
N VAL A 216 5.53 -15.46 -1.55
CA VAL A 216 5.02 -14.13 -1.20
C VAL A 216 5.86 -13.08 -1.91
N PHE A 217 5.20 -12.10 -2.52
CA PHE A 217 5.82 -10.88 -2.99
C PHE A 217 5.28 -9.70 -2.20
N LEU A 218 6.16 -8.93 -1.59
CA LEU A 218 5.83 -7.73 -0.84
C LEU A 218 6.49 -6.51 -1.47
N HIS A 219 5.70 -5.47 -1.70
CA HIS A 219 6.17 -4.15 -2.09
C HIS A 219 5.58 -3.14 -1.10
N PHE A 220 6.42 -2.44 -0.37
CA PHE A 220 6.03 -1.40 0.58
C PHE A 220 7.13 -0.35 0.67
N PHE A 221 6.81 0.84 1.10
CA PHE A 221 7.82 1.86 1.36
C PHE A 221 8.22 1.88 2.85
N CYS A 222 9.46 2.23 3.12
CA CYS A 222 9.98 2.33 4.47
C CYS A 222 11.08 3.39 4.55
N HIS A 223 11.36 3.88 5.76
CA HIS A 223 12.54 4.68 5.98
C HIS A 223 13.79 3.78 5.93
N ARG A 224 14.88 4.31 5.39
CA ARG A 224 16.13 3.55 5.19
C ARG A 224 16.76 3.03 6.49
N GLU A 225 16.64 3.78 7.60
CA GLU A 225 17.37 3.55 8.83
C GLU A 225 16.48 3.46 10.07
N HIS A 226 15.32 4.13 10.08
CA HIS A 226 14.50 4.28 11.27
C HIS A 226 13.15 3.62 11.11
N ALA A 227 12.74 2.87 12.14
CA ALA A 227 11.37 2.38 12.31
C ALA A 227 10.64 3.29 13.30
N TYR A 228 9.44 3.74 12.96
CA TYR A 228 8.62 4.58 13.82
C TYR A 228 7.15 4.47 13.47
N THR A 229 6.28 4.78 14.42
CA THR A 229 4.85 4.89 14.17
C THR A 229 4.50 6.25 13.58
N TYR A 230 3.50 6.28 12.72
CA TYR A 230 2.85 7.52 12.32
C TYR A 230 2.10 8.09 13.52
N ASN A 231 2.54 9.26 13.99
CA ASN A 231 1.88 9.95 15.10
C ASN A 231 1.19 11.20 14.56
N THR A 232 -0.14 11.25 14.68
CA THR A 232 -1.01 12.30 14.13
C THR A 232 -1.42 13.35 15.17
N GLU A 233 -0.83 13.34 16.39
CA GLU A 233 -1.30 14.15 17.52
C GLU A 233 -0.73 15.59 17.54
N GLY A 234 0.05 16.02 16.56
CA GLY A 234 0.66 17.36 16.51
C GLY A 234 -0.29 18.44 15.97
N LYS A 235 -0.44 19.59 16.67
CA LYS A 235 -1.20 20.74 16.14
C LYS A 235 -0.65 21.28 14.82
N ASP A 236 0.61 21.02 14.51
CA ASP A 236 1.32 21.44 13.31
C ASP A 236 1.54 20.26 12.34
N ASP A 237 0.91 19.10 12.59
CA ASP A 237 0.96 17.95 11.71
C ASP A 237 -0.06 18.12 10.58
N TRP A 238 0.44 18.58 9.43
CA TRP A 238 -0.38 18.77 8.22
C TRP A 238 -0.88 17.43 7.69
N MET A 239 -0.03 16.38 7.73
CA MET A 239 -0.42 15.03 7.28
C MET A 239 -1.56 14.48 8.14
N GLY A 240 -1.46 14.53 9.48
CA GLY A 240 -2.51 14.05 10.37
C GLY A 240 -3.82 14.84 10.32
N ARG A 241 -3.83 16.03 9.66
CA ARG A 241 -5.07 16.82 9.46
C ARG A 241 -5.73 16.60 8.13
N HIS A 242 -4.98 16.18 7.11
CA HIS A 242 -5.46 16.13 5.73
C HIS A 242 -5.32 14.74 5.10
N PHE A 243 -4.64 13.81 5.82
CA PHE A 243 -4.44 12.43 5.38
C PHE A 243 -4.77 11.47 6.53
#